data_464dfce23aaf3bc94ca32fa0fe9953c3
#
_entry.id   464dfce23aaf3bc94ca32fa0fe9953c3
#
_cell.length_a   1.000
_cell.length_b   1.000
_cell.length_c   1.000
_cell.angle_alpha   90.00
_cell.angle_beta   90.00
_cell.angle_gamma   90.00
#
_symmetry.space_group_name_H-M   'P 1'
#
loop_
_entity.id
_entity.type
_entity.pdbx_description
1 polymer ?
#
loop_
_entity_poly.entity_id
_entity_poly.type
_entity_poly.pdbx_seq_one_letter_code
_entity_poly.pdbx_strand_id
1 'polypeptide(L)'
;VGRSDFPEGPFVDFNGKDLNIAEDNIPMILAPYRFLSHGGWQGTSHPTVFQDGGQFYMGHQGRPGVDKFFMVLHIRKIYWTEDGWPIVSPQRFAGITETPVSVTEVEGIWERIQFDYRVVPGFASQQILPDFQEASEIELQSGGTFNGEANNTWTYTPPWLELNWNNVTNDKVLVTRGRDWENKNPCLIFTGLNNQGTAVWGKK
;
A
#
# COMPACT_ATOMS: atom_id res chain seq x y z
N VAL A 1 11.03 -3.23 -4.12
CA VAL A 1 11.79 -3.66 -2.93
C VAL A 1 12.38 -5.03 -3.21
N GLY A 2 13.61 -5.27 -2.75
CA GLY A 2 14.25 -6.57 -2.82
C GLY A 2 14.88 -6.93 -1.48
N ARG A 3 15.24 -8.19 -1.31
CA ARG A 3 15.91 -8.72 -0.13
C ARG A 3 17.10 -9.59 -0.50
N SER A 4 18.05 -9.71 0.41
CA SER A 4 19.22 -10.56 0.29
C SER A 4 19.61 -11.11 1.65
N ASP A 5 20.23 -12.28 1.67
CA ASP A 5 20.84 -12.85 2.88
C ASP A 5 22.22 -12.21 3.17
N PHE A 6 22.79 -11.51 2.19
CA PHE A 6 24.12 -10.89 2.28
C PHE A 6 24.06 -9.40 1.92
N PRO A 7 24.85 -8.54 2.60
CA PRO A 7 24.89 -7.10 2.31
C PRO A 7 25.28 -6.77 0.86
N GLU A 8 26.08 -7.59 0.23
CA GLU A 8 26.54 -7.46 -1.16
C GLU A 8 25.58 -8.05 -2.19
N GLY A 9 24.48 -8.69 -1.75
CA GLY A 9 23.51 -9.33 -2.63
C GLY A 9 23.81 -10.81 -2.93
N PRO A 10 23.17 -11.42 -3.95
CA PRO A 10 22.21 -10.76 -4.85
C PRO A 10 20.92 -10.32 -4.14
N PHE A 11 20.36 -9.19 -4.56
CA PHE A 11 19.06 -8.76 -4.09
C PHE A 11 17.97 -9.27 -5.05
N VAL A 12 17.01 -9.99 -4.51
CA VAL A 12 15.93 -10.57 -5.30
C VAL A 12 14.58 -9.97 -4.91
N ASP A 13 13.69 -9.89 -5.88
CA ASP A 13 12.31 -9.47 -5.69
C ASP A 13 11.44 -10.58 -5.09
N PHE A 14 10.13 -10.34 -4.94
CA PHE A 14 9.15 -11.30 -4.40
C PHE A 14 9.13 -12.63 -5.16
N ASN A 15 9.37 -12.60 -6.46
CA ASN A 15 9.38 -13.79 -7.33
C ASN A 15 10.78 -14.40 -7.51
N GLY A 16 11.77 -13.93 -6.74
CA GLY A 16 13.15 -14.43 -6.83
C GLY A 16 13.95 -13.88 -8.01
N LYS A 17 13.46 -12.85 -8.70
CA LYS A 17 14.18 -12.19 -9.79
C LYS A 17 15.26 -11.25 -9.25
N ASP A 18 16.45 -11.31 -9.84
CA ASP A 18 17.56 -10.42 -9.47
C ASP A 18 17.23 -8.96 -9.85
N LEU A 19 17.33 -8.04 -8.89
CA LEU A 19 17.08 -6.61 -9.10
C LEU A 19 18.08 -5.94 -10.05
N ASN A 20 19.19 -6.57 -10.38
CA ASN A 20 20.13 -6.11 -11.44
C ASN A 20 19.57 -6.32 -12.84
N ILE A 21 18.52 -7.14 -13.00
CA ILE A 21 17.86 -7.36 -14.28
C ILE A 21 16.73 -6.36 -14.40
N ALA A 22 16.73 -5.58 -15.49
CA ALA A 22 15.68 -4.58 -15.75
C ALA A 22 14.38 -5.28 -16.17
N GLU A 23 13.61 -5.68 -15.20
CA GLU A 23 12.29 -6.30 -15.33
C GLU A 23 11.28 -5.63 -14.38
N ASP A 24 10.03 -6.04 -14.45
CA ASP A 24 8.98 -5.60 -13.54
C ASP A 24 9.16 -6.26 -12.17
N ASN A 25 10.05 -5.68 -11.35
CA ASN A 25 10.34 -6.20 -10.01
C ASN A 25 9.29 -5.75 -8.99
N ILE A 26 8.82 -6.68 -8.18
CA ILE A 26 7.81 -6.45 -7.15
C ILE A 26 8.29 -6.89 -5.75
N PRO A 27 7.72 -6.35 -4.65
CA PRO A 27 6.67 -5.34 -4.62
C PRO A 27 7.19 -3.92 -4.84
N MET A 28 6.37 -3.09 -5.47
CA MET A 28 6.47 -1.64 -5.41
C MET A 28 5.57 -1.16 -4.27
N ILE A 29 6.15 -0.81 -3.13
CA ILE A 29 5.40 -0.49 -1.90
C ILE A 29 4.99 0.98 -1.79
N LEU A 30 5.46 1.80 -2.71
CA LEU A 30 5.16 3.22 -2.80
C LEU A 30 5.36 3.71 -4.23
N ALA A 31 4.37 4.40 -4.77
CA ALA A 31 4.38 5.05 -6.07
C ALA A 31 3.51 6.31 -6.00
N PRO A 32 3.44 7.14 -7.04
CA PRO A 32 2.39 8.15 -7.13
C PRO A 32 1.01 7.52 -7.00
N TYR A 33 0.18 8.06 -6.12
CA TYR A 33 -1.12 7.46 -5.82
C TYR A 33 -2.20 8.51 -5.60
N ARG A 34 -3.46 8.09 -5.79
CA ARG A 34 -4.63 8.91 -5.54
C ARG A 34 -5.77 8.09 -4.97
N PHE A 35 -6.18 8.42 -3.75
CA PHE A 35 -7.47 8.01 -3.20
C PHE A 35 -8.58 8.85 -3.82
N LEU A 36 -9.79 8.33 -3.81
CA LEU A 36 -10.97 9.07 -4.28
C LEU A 36 -11.13 10.36 -3.46
N SER A 37 -11.70 11.36 -4.04
CA SER A 37 -11.91 12.67 -3.40
C SER A 37 -10.64 13.42 -2.96
N HIS A 38 -9.48 13.05 -3.51
CA HIS A 38 -8.22 13.74 -3.25
C HIS A 38 -7.43 13.99 -4.54
N GLY A 39 -6.61 15.06 -4.56
CA GLY A 39 -5.74 15.41 -5.70
C GLY A 39 -4.56 14.46 -5.93
N GLY A 40 -4.31 13.54 -5.00
CA GLY A 40 -3.21 12.58 -5.07
C GLY A 40 -1.86 13.13 -4.59
N TRP A 41 -0.89 12.22 -4.52
CA TRP A 41 0.50 12.49 -4.18
C TRP A 41 1.41 11.93 -5.25
N GLN A 42 2.26 12.80 -5.80
CA GLN A 42 3.26 12.46 -6.82
C GLN A 42 4.68 12.65 -6.28
N GLY A 43 5.70 12.26 -7.07
CA GLY A 43 7.09 12.43 -6.68
C GLY A 43 7.43 11.74 -5.35
N THR A 44 6.76 10.63 -5.06
CA THR A 44 6.97 9.81 -3.86
C THR A 44 8.30 9.08 -3.98
N SER A 45 9.36 9.69 -3.50
CA SER A 45 10.73 9.20 -3.70
C SER A 45 11.63 9.51 -2.50
N HIS A 46 12.91 9.15 -2.63
CA HIS A 46 13.94 9.33 -1.61
C HIS A 46 13.56 8.72 -0.25
N PRO A 47 13.17 7.42 -0.24
CA PRO A 47 12.80 6.78 1.01
C PRO A 47 14.03 6.61 1.91
N THR A 48 13.83 6.85 3.18
CA THR A 48 14.73 6.46 4.27
C THR A 48 13.96 5.62 5.27
N VAL A 49 14.63 4.68 5.91
CA VAL A 49 14.03 3.82 6.94
C VAL A 49 14.72 4.09 8.26
N PHE A 50 13.93 4.23 9.31
CA PHE A 50 14.43 4.37 10.67
C PHE A 50 13.53 3.60 11.64
N GLN A 51 14.04 3.37 12.84
CA GLN A 51 13.32 2.69 13.91
C GLN A 51 13.19 3.62 15.12
N ASP A 52 12.01 3.64 15.72
CA ASP A 52 11.75 4.31 16.97
C ASP A 52 10.80 3.46 17.83
N GLY A 53 11.15 3.26 19.11
CA GLY A 53 10.35 2.47 20.02
C GLY A 53 10.04 1.03 19.56
N GLY A 54 10.90 0.42 18.75
CA GLY A 54 10.68 -0.91 18.15
C GLY A 54 9.84 -0.92 16.87
N GLN A 55 9.22 0.21 16.51
CA GLN A 55 8.45 0.38 15.28
C GLN A 55 9.35 0.91 14.16
N PHE A 56 9.24 0.31 12.96
CA PHE A 56 9.89 0.82 11.76
C PHE A 56 9.04 1.86 11.04
N TYR A 57 9.71 2.88 10.54
CA TYR A 57 9.10 3.97 9.78
C TYR A 57 9.85 4.22 8.47
N MET A 58 9.11 4.66 7.49
CA MET A 58 9.65 5.19 6.23
C MET A 58 9.40 6.69 6.16
N GLY A 59 10.49 7.45 6.06
CA GLY A 59 10.45 8.87 5.69
C GLY A 59 10.64 8.99 4.18
N HIS A 60 9.80 9.78 3.52
CA HIS A 60 9.93 10.04 2.09
C HIS A 60 9.33 11.40 1.73
N GLN A 61 9.73 11.94 0.59
CA GLN A 61 9.05 13.11 0.06
C GLN A 61 7.73 12.74 -0.61
N GLY A 62 6.78 13.67 -0.61
CA GLY A 62 5.57 13.62 -1.43
C GLY A 62 5.28 15.01 -1.96
N ARG A 63 4.74 15.10 -3.15
CA ARG A 63 4.30 16.35 -3.78
C ARG A 63 2.81 16.27 -4.04
N PRO A 64 2.02 17.31 -3.73
CA PRO A 64 0.60 17.32 -4.10
C PRO A 64 0.41 17.05 -5.59
N GLY A 65 -0.61 16.28 -5.94
CA GLY A 65 -0.92 15.98 -7.33
C GLY A 65 -1.22 17.21 -8.18
N VAL A 66 -1.69 18.26 -7.53
CA VAL A 66 -2.02 19.56 -8.15
C VAL A 66 -0.86 20.56 -8.18
N ASP A 67 0.20 20.33 -7.38
CA ASP A 67 1.37 21.20 -7.31
C ASP A 67 2.66 20.40 -7.09
N LYS A 68 3.31 20.07 -8.20
CA LYS A 68 4.56 19.28 -8.18
C LYS A 68 5.78 20.02 -7.62
N PHE A 69 5.70 21.33 -7.45
CA PHE A 69 6.83 22.13 -6.93
C PHE A 69 6.83 22.24 -5.42
N PHE A 70 5.70 21.94 -4.77
CA PHE A 70 5.60 21.94 -3.32
C PHE A 70 5.91 20.54 -2.76
N MET A 71 6.87 20.46 -1.84
CA MET A 71 7.35 19.19 -1.29
C MET A 71 7.00 19.08 0.18
N VAL A 72 6.48 17.93 0.60
CA VAL A 72 6.09 17.62 1.96
C VAL A 72 6.82 16.36 2.41
N LEU A 73 7.34 16.37 3.65
CA LEU A 73 7.84 15.17 4.29
C LEU A 73 6.66 14.28 4.72
N HIS A 74 6.70 13.04 4.32
CA HIS A 74 5.79 12.00 4.77
C HIS A 74 6.53 11.01 5.66
N ILE A 75 5.95 10.69 6.80
CA ILE A 75 6.38 9.60 7.68
C ILE A 75 5.27 8.55 7.68
N ARG A 76 5.62 7.28 7.42
CA ARG A 76 4.68 6.16 7.38
C ARG A 76 5.19 5.02 8.23
N LYS A 77 4.30 4.29 8.89
CA LYS A 77 4.66 3.02 9.53
C LYS A 77 4.99 1.98 8.49
N ILE A 78 5.99 1.16 8.78
CA ILE A 78 6.29 -0.07 8.05
C ILE A 78 5.82 -1.23 8.93
N TYR A 79 5.09 -2.15 8.34
CA TYR A 79 4.74 -3.44 8.91
C TYR A 79 5.41 -4.54 8.10
N TRP A 80 5.30 -5.76 8.53
CA TRP A 80 5.93 -6.91 7.90
C TRP A 80 4.90 -8.00 7.65
N THR A 81 4.96 -8.61 6.48
CA THR A 81 4.22 -9.84 6.20
C THR A 81 4.83 -11.00 6.99
N GLU A 82 4.13 -12.13 7.10
CA GLU A 82 4.61 -13.31 7.82
C GLU A 82 5.92 -13.87 7.24
N ASP A 83 6.14 -13.70 5.95
CA ASP A 83 7.34 -14.12 5.21
C ASP A 83 8.41 -13.00 5.09
N GLY A 84 8.23 -11.90 5.83
CA GLY A 84 9.25 -10.86 6.02
C GLY A 84 9.34 -9.81 4.91
N TRP A 85 8.28 -9.60 4.11
CA TRP A 85 8.23 -8.47 3.19
C TRP A 85 7.72 -7.21 3.88
N PRO A 86 8.34 -6.04 3.61
CA PRO A 86 7.84 -4.78 4.14
C PRO A 86 6.55 -4.35 3.43
N ILE A 87 5.59 -3.89 4.22
CA ILE A 87 4.36 -3.26 3.76
C ILE A 87 4.21 -1.90 4.44
N VAL A 88 3.73 -0.90 3.75
CA VAL A 88 3.77 0.50 4.20
C VAL A 88 2.37 1.04 4.39
N SER A 89 2.16 1.77 5.49
CA SER A 89 0.87 2.39 5.78
C SER A 89 0.38 3.30 4.64
N PRO A 90 -0.88 3.17 4.20
CA PRO A 90 -1.49 4.07 3.21
C PRO A 90 -1.55 5.53 3.65
N GLN A 91 -1.58 5.77 4.96
CA GLN A 91 -1.67 7.10 5.54
C GLN A 91 -0.39 7.49 6.29
N ARG A 92 -0.12 8.78 6.33
CA ARG A 92 0.98 9.35 7.12
C ARG A 92 0.77 9.06 8.60
N PHE A 93 1.86 8.90 9.33
CA PHE A 93 1.84 8.65 10.76
C PHE A 93 1.09 9.79 11.52
N ALA A 94 0.21 9.41 12.42
CA ALA A 94 -0.63 10.35 13.19
C ALA A 94 -0.60 10.10 14.71
N GLY A 95 0.25 9.20 15.20
CA GLY A 95 0.31 8.88 16.63
C GLY A 95 -0.98 8.30 17.22
N ILE A 96 -1.80 7.66 16.38
CA ILE A 96 -3.05 7.03 16.83
C ILE A 96 -2.72 5.76 17.60
N THR A 97 -3.37 5.58 18.75
CA THR A 97 -3.29 4.34 19.52
C THR A 97 -3.95 3.21 18.73
N GLU A 98 -3.19 2.16 18.50
CA GLU A 98 -3.71 0.96 17.85
C GLU A 98 -4.62 0.21 18.82
N THR A 99 -5.89 0.11 18.45
CA THR A 99 -6.87 -0.72 19.14
C THR A 99 -7.40 -1.76 18.17
N PRO A 100 -7.78 -2.94 18.63
CA PRO A 100 -8.35 -3.97 17.76
C PRO A 100 -9.49 -3.44 16.91
N VAL A 101 -9.55 -3.90 15.68
CA VAL A 101 -10.66 -3.62 14.75
C VAL A 101 -11.57 -4.84 14.75
N SER A 102 -12.85 -4.62 14.88
CA SER A 102 -13.85 -5.70 14.84
C SER A 102 -14.23 -6.05 13.40
N VAL A 103 -14.79 -7.24 13.20
CA VAL A 103 -15.27 -7.66 11.88
C VAL A 103 -16.34 -6.72 11.31
N THR A 104 -17.23 -6.22 12.15
CA THR A 104 -18.30 -5.29 11.73
C THR A 104 -17.76 -3.92 11.32
N GLU A 105 -16.61 -3.50 11.83
CA GLU A 105 -15.95 -2.28 11.40
C GLU A 105 -15.26 -2.46 10.03
N VAL A 106 -14.88 -3.69 9.67
CA VAL A 106 -14.26 -4.00 8.37
C VAL A 106 -15.31 -3.99 7.24
N GLU A 107 -16.55 -4.36 7.51
CA GLU A 107 -17.65 -4.34 6.54
C GLU A 107 -17.89 -2.94 5.97
N GLY A 108 -18.34 -2.85 4.72
CA GLY A 108 -18.74 -1.62 4.01
C GLY A 108 -17.74 -1.21 2.92
N ILE A 109 -17.81 0.05 2.51
CA ILE A 109 -17.08 0.58 1.35
C ILE A 109 -15.65 0.95 1.72
N TRP A 110 -14.71 0.48 0.92
CA TRP A 110 -13.28 0.80 0.99
C TRP A 110 -12.80 1.38 -0.33
N GLU A 111 -11.87 2.30 -0.27
CA GLU A 111 -11.07 2.75 -1.40
C GLU A 111 -9.82 1.86 -1.48
N ARG A 112 -9.67 1.05 -2.54
CA ARG A 112 -8.56 0.12 -2.73
C ARG A 112 -7.63 0.58 -3.84
N ILE A 113 -6.33 0.63 -3.57
CA ILE A 113 -5.27 0.85 -4.56
C ILE A 113 -4.45 -0.43 -4.72
N GLN A 114 -4.17 -0.81 -5.95
CA GLN A 114 -3.20 -1.84 -6.30
C GLN A 114 -2.00 -1.17 -6.95
N PHE A 115 -0.80 -1.46 -6.46
CA PHE A 115 0.43 -0.89 -7.00
C PHE A 115 1.01 -1.79 -8.09
N ASP A 116 0.45 -1.69 -9.28
CA ASP A 116 1.02 -2.34 -10.46
C ASP A 116 2.37 -1.70 -10.77
N TYR A 117 3.41 -2.55 -10.85
CA TYR A 117 4.74 -2.06 -11.14
C TYR A 117 4.79 -1.47 -12.55
N ARG A 118 5.38 -0.30 -12.64
CA ARG A 118 5.70 0.33 -13.91
C ARG A 118 7.12 0.88 -13.87
N VAL A 119 7.99 0.31 -14.68
CA VAL A 119 9.24 0.99 -15.03
C VAL A 119 8.90 2.05 -16.07
N VAL A 120 9.16 3.31 -15.74
CA VAL A 120 9.15 4.38 -16.73
C VAL A 120 10.58 4.53 -17.24
N PRO A 121 10.93 3.90 -18.36
CA PRO A 121 12.25 4.05 -18.93
C PRO A 121 12.40 5.46 -19.48
N GLY A 122 13.55 6.09 -19.23
CA GLY A 122 13.86 7.40 -19.75
C GLY A 122 13.97 8.48 -18.69
N PHE A 123 14.09 9.72 -19.13
CA PHE A 123 14.29 10.88 -18.26
C PHE A 123 12.94 11.48 -17.81
N ALA A 124 12.96 12.11 -16.64
CA ALA A 124 11.78 12.75 -16.05
C ALA A 124 11.08 13.77 -16.96
N SER A 125 11.78 14.33 -17.94
CA SER A 125 11.19 15.22 -18.95
C SER A 125 10.18 14.53 -19.86
N GLN A 126 10.17 13.22 -19.91
CA GLN A 126 9.22 12.42 -20.69
C GLN A 126 7.93 12.13 -19.91
N GLN A 127 7.94 12.34 -18.61
CA GLN A 127 6.78 12.13 -17.74
C GLN A 127 6.01 13.44 -17.58
N ILE A 128 4.99 13.62 -18.40
CA ILE A 128 4.16 14.84 -18.40
C ILE A 128 3.11 14.81 -17.29
N LEU A 129 2.61 13.62 -16.96
CA LEU A 129 1.57 13.38 -15.95
C LEU A 129 2.11 12.53 -14.80
N PRO A 130 1.55 12.66 -13.58
CA PRO A 130 2.02 11.92 -12.41
C PRO A 130 1.79 10.40 -12.48
N ASP A 131 1.01 9.90 -13.42
CA ASP A 131 0.67 8.47 -13.60
C ASP A 131 0.27 7.80 -12.27
N PHE A 132 -0.79 8.31 -11.67
CA PHE A 132 -1.27 7.82 -10.37
C PHE A 132 -1.74 6.37 -10.43
N GLN A 133 -1.40 5.61 -9.38
CA GLN A 133 -2.14 4.42 -9.00
C GLN A 133 -3.43 4.89 -8.33
N GLU A 134 -4.55 4.68 -8.98
CA GLU A 134 -5.84 5.23 -8.53
C GLU A 134 -6.63 4.21 -7.73
N ALA A 135 -7.32 4.72 -6.70
CA ALA A 135 -8.23 3.88 -5.93
C ALA A 135 -9.48 3.52 -6.73
N SER A 136 -9.97 2.32 -6.49
CA SER A 136 -11.31 1.87 -6.85
C SER A 136 -12.10 1.51 -5.59
N GLU A 137 -13.41 1.67 -5.63
CA GLU A 137 -14.26 1.23 -4.52
C GLU A 137 -14.42 -0.29 -4.52
N ILE A 138 -14.38 -0.87 -3.32
CA ILE A 138 -14.82 -2.23 -3.04
C ILE A 138 -15.78 -2.20 -1.86
N GLU A 139 -16.84 -2.99 -1.91
CA GLU A 139 -17.81 -3.10 -0.83
C GLU A 139 -17.76 -4.48 -0.18
N LEU A 140 -17.27 -4.54 1.06
CA LEU A 140 -17.24 -5.76 1.87
C LEU A 140 -18.61 -5.97 2.53
N GLN A 141 -19.33 -6.98 2.10
CA GLN A 141 -20.69 -7.27 2.55
C GLN A 141 -20.68 -8.22 3.75
N SER A 142 -21.65 -8.12 4.64
CA SER A 142 -21.81 -8.93 5.88
C SER A 142 -21.98 -10.39 5.51
N GLY A 143 -21.95 -10.97 4.54
CA GLY A 143 -22.01 -12.40 4.19
C GLY A 143 -20.66 -13.00 3.79
N GLY A 144 -19.57 -12.23 3.90
CA GLY A 144 -18.24 -12.67 3.48
C GLY A 144 -18.01 -12.59 1.97
N THR A 145 -18.87 -11.89 1.23
CA THR A 145 -18.70 -11.56 -0.18
C THR A 145 -18.37 -10.08 -0.37
N PHE A 146 -17.88 -9.67 -1.52
CA PHE A 146 -17.70 -8.27 -1.85
C PHE A 146 -18.06 -7.94 -3.29
N ASN A 147 -18.44 -6.67 -3.51
CA ASN A 147 -18.89 -6.13 -4.78
C ASN A 147 -20.14 -6.84 -5.38
N GLY A 148 -20.92 -7.55 -4.56
CA GLY A 148 -22.08 -8.31 -5.04
C GLY A 148 -21.75 -9.55 -5.85
N GLU A 149 -20.49 -9.97 -5.92
CA GLU A 149 -20.01 -11.09 -6.72
C GLU A 149 -19.84 -12.35 -5.85
N ALA A 150 -20.52 -13.43 -6.16
CA ALA A 150 -20.51 -14.65 -5.35
C ALA A 150 -19.14 -15.33 -5.22
N ASN A 151 -18.27 -15.14 -6.20
CA ASN A 151 -16.91 -15.70 -6.21
C ASN A 151 -15.85 -14.76 -5.59
N ASN A 152 -16.23 -13.51 -5.28
CA ASN A 152 -15.40 -12.59 -4.55
C ASN A 152 -15.71 -12.74 -3.06
N THR A 153 -14.80 -13.31 -2.30
CA THR A 153 -15.02 -13.59 -0.89
C THR A 153 -13.97 -12.93 0.01
N TRP A 154 -14.36 -12.59 1.21
CA TRP A 154 -13.44 -12.07 2.20
C TRP A 154 -13.56 -12.78 3.54
N THR A 155 -12.44 -12.83 4.25
CA THR A 155 -12.38 -13.32 5.63
C THR A 155 -11.52 -12.37 6.46
N TYR A 156 -11.84 -12.24 7.75
CA TYR A 156 -11.08 -11.39 8.65
C TYR A 156 -10.73 -12.14 9.93
N THR A 157 -9.44 -12.35 10.12
CA THR A 157 -8.86 -12.85 11.37
C THR A 157 -7.92 -11.75 11.89
N PRO A 158 -8.36 -10.97 12.87
CA PRO A 158 -7.59 -9.79 13.28
C PRO A 158 -6.10 -10.06 13.53
N PRO A 159 -5.18 -9.26 13.01
CA PRO A 159 -5.44 -8.03 12.23
C PRO A 159 -5.51 -8.24 10.71
N TRP A 160 -5.59 -9.47 10.22
CA TRP A 160 -5.46 -9.82 8.80
C TRP A 160 -6.81 -9.97 8.11
N LEU A 161 -6.97 -9.24 7.00
CA LEU A 161 -8.07 -9.35 6.06
C LEU A 161 -7.55 -10.04 4.79
N GLU A 162 -8.26 -11.07 4.34
CA GLU A 162 -8.01 -11.73 3.08
C GLU A 162 -9.15 -11.45 2.10
N LEU A 163 -8.80 -10.99 0.88
CA LEU A 163 -9.74 -10.72 -0.20
C LEU A 163 -9.45 -11.69 -1.35
N ASN A 164 -10.34 -12.62 -1.60
CA ASN A 164 -10.22 -13.59 -2.66
C ASN A 164 -11.00 -13.11 -3.90
N TRP A 165 -10.27 -12.82 -4.96
CA TRP A 165 -10.80 -12.35 -6.24
C TRP A 165 -11.00 -13.53 -7.21
N ASN A 166 -12.23 -14.01 -7.34
CA ASN A 166 -12.59 -15.09 -8.27
C ASN A 166 -11.70 -16.35 -8.20
N ASN A 167 -11.15 -16.67 -7.02
CA ASN A 167 -10.18 -17.76 -6.81
C ASN A 167 -8.89 -17.64 -7.68
N VAL A 168 -8.54 -16.45 -8.14
CA VAL A 168 -7.34 -16.20 -8.95
C VAL A 168 -6.31 -15.40 -8.16
N THR A 169 -6.72 -14.28 -7.59
CA THR A 169 -5.85 -13.41 -6.80
C THR A 169 -6.35 -13.36 -5.36
N ASN A 170 -5.44 -13.38 -4.41
CA ASN A 170 -5.75 -13.22 -3.00
C ASN A 170 -4.90 -12.08 -2.42
N ASP A 171 -5.56 -11.02 -1.94
CA ASP A 171 -4.88 -9.96 -1.18
C ASP A 171 -4.86 -10.36 0.29
N LYS A 172 -3.67 -10.41 0.92
CA LYS A 172 -3.52 -10.57 2.37
C LYS A 172 -3.03 -9.26 2.96
N VAL A 173 -3.91 -8.56 3.67
CA VAL A 173 -3.66 -7.20 4.13
C VAL A 173 -3.89 -7.04 5.63
N LEU A 174 -3.02 -6.28 6.27
CA LEU A 174 -3.11 -5.92 7.68
C LEU A 174 -4.03 -4.71 7.83
N VAL A 175 -5.08 -4.84 8.65
CA VAL A 175 -6.04 -3.77 8.95
C VAL A 175 -5.67 -3.10 10.25
N THR A 176 -5.62 -1.76 10.24
CA THR A 176 -5.35 -0.96 11.43
C THR A 176 -6.08 0.38 11.38
N ARG A 177 -5.98 1.13 12.48
CA ARG A 177 -6.53 2.47 12.57
C ARG A 177 -5.54 3.50 12.04
N GLY A 178 -6.07 4.50 11.38
CA GLY A 178 -5.31 5.59 10.80
C GLY A 178 -6.02 6.93 10.90
N ARG A 179 -5.38 7.93 10.34
CA ARG A 179 -5.99 9.23 10.10
C ARG A 179 -5.92 9.54 8.61
N ASP A 180 -7.09 9.77 8.03
CA ASP A 180 -7.17 10.37 6.70
C ASP A 180 -6.74 11.84 6.82
N TRP A 181 -5.50 12.12 6.44
CA TRP A 181 -4.94 13.47 6.52
C TRP A 181 -5.54 14.41 5.48
N GLU A 182 -6.03 13.87 4.40
CA GLU A 182 -6.65 14.61 3.32
C GLU A 182 -8.00 15.18 3.76
N ASN A 183 -8.82 14.34 4.40
CA ASN A 183 -10.15 14.72 4.90
C ASN A 183 -10.15 15.05 6.41
N LYS A 184 -9.01 14.88 7.10
CA LYS A 184 -8.81 15.18 8.53
C LYS A 184 -9.67 14.35 9.50
N ASN A 185 -10.08 13.17 9.07
CA ASN A 185 -10.94 12.26 9.83
C ASN A 185 -10.18 11.03 10.33
N PRO A 186 -10.61 10.40 11.44
CA PRO A 186 -10.22 9.04 11.74
C PRO A 186 -10.66 8.11 10.60
N CYS A 187 -9.88 7.09 10.31
CA CYS A 187 -10.20 6.10 9.29
C CYS A 187 -9.68 4.71 9.68
N LEU A 188 -10.18 3.69 9.00
CA LEU A 188 -9.50 2.41 8.92
C LEU A 188 -8.63 2.39 7.67
N ILE A 189 -7.51 1.70 7.77
CA ILE A 189 -6.59 1.50 6.65
C ILE A 189 -6.20 0.03 6.59
N PHE A 190 -5.89 -0.43 5.40
CA PHE A 190 -5.21 -1.71 5.24
C PHE A 190 -4.02 -1.60 4.30
N THR A 191 -3.04 -2.45 4.52
CA THR A 191 -1.85 -2.58 3.67
C THR A 191 -1.37 -4.02 3.63
N GLY A 192 -0.89 -4.46 2.49
CA GLY A 192 -0.40 -5.82 2.33
C GLY A 192 0.09 -6.12 0.93
N LEU A 193 0.21 -7.39 0.63
CA LEU A 193 0.55 -7.90 -0.69
C LEU A 193 -0.52 -8.88 -1.15
N ASN A 194 -0.68 -9.00 -2.47
CA ASN A 194 -1.42 -10.12 -3.02
C ASN A 194 -0.49 -11.35 -3.18
N ASN A 195 -1.09 -12.49 -3.54
CA ASN A 195 -0.35 -13.75 -3.75
C ASN A 195 0.64 -13.72 -4.93
N GLN A 196 0.65 -12.65 -5.72
CA GLN A 196 1.62 -12.42 -6.80
C GLN A 196 2.72 -11.44 -6.39
N GLY A 197 2.68 -10.90 -5.16
CA GLY A 197 3.63 -9.94 -4.63
C GLY A 197 3.33 -8.48 -4.94
N THR A 198 2.15 -8.19 -5.52
CA THR A 198 1.74 -6.79 -5.76
C THR A 198 1.25 -6.16 -4.46
N ALA A 199 1.73 -4.96 -4.17
CA ALA A 199 1.30 -4.24 -2.97
C ALA A 199 -0.11 -3.67 -3.13
N VAL A 200 -0.86 -3.73 -2.03
CA VAL A 200 -2.27 -3.30 -1.97
C VAL A 200 -2.48 -2.41 -0.77
N TRP A 201 -3.13 -1.27 -1.00
CA TRP A 201 -3.56 -0.35 0.05
C TRP A 201 -5.07 -0.21 0.08
N GLY A 202 -5.60 0.14 1.26
CA GLY A 202 -6.99 0.52 1.38
C GLY A 202 -7.24 1.57 2.46
N LYS A 203 -8.34 2.28 2.28
CA LYS A 203 -8.83 3.30 3.22
C LYS A 203 -10.36 3.25 3.27
N LYS A 204 -10.91 3.39 4.49
CA LYS A 204 -12.34 3.47 4.77
C LYS A 204 -12.62 4.55 5.80
#